data_398105d0887545a98d2459938de10844
#
_entry.id   398105d0887545a98d2459938de10844
#
_cell.length_a   1.000
_cell.length_b   1.000
_cell.length_c   1.000
_cell.angle_alpha   90.00
_cell.angle_beta   90.00
_cell.angle_gamma   90.00
#
_symmetry.space_group_name_H-M   'P 1'
#
loop_
_entity.id
_entity.type
_entity.pdbx_description
1 polymer ?
#
loop_
_entity_poly.entity_id
_entity_poly.type
_entity_poly.pdbx_seq_one_letter_code
_entity_poly.pdbx_strand_id
1 'polypeptide(L)'
;MLAFLAHDFSEERWRIAAQKNAYALMSQRRFAFAAAFFLLGDALSDAVHICVRKLDDVPLAMAVARVYEESDCGPVFQRIVKQYAIPHAQATGDRWLGVWAHLLLKEHMDAVRTLTASLPAPADPRPMHDLPDPSMLLLLEYFKQQYWCYEVLDPYTETQCVSFYARLLCMSGCDWVGLTMLRSWSFARDAPKPPAPAPSPTESAPAPTKIGSLMGERRPP
;
A
#
# COMPACT_ATOMS: atom_id res chain seq x y z
N MET A 1 -16.46 1.36 -35.99
CA MET A 1 -15.67 1.53 -34.76
C MET A 1 -14.65 2.66 -34.89
N LEU A 2 -13.80 2.68 -35.91
CA LEU A 2 -12.79 3.75 -36.11
C LEU A 2 -13.39 5.17 -36.13
N ALA A 3 -14.50 5.39 -36.85
CA ALA A 3 -15.18 6.69 -36.89
C ALA A 3 -15.68 7.16 -35.50
N PHE A 4 -16.09 6.23 -34.65
CA PHE A 4 -16.50 6.56 -33.27
C PHE A 4 -15.31 6.98 -32.39
N LEU A 5 -14.15 6.33 -32.56
CA LEU A 5 -12.94 6.65 -31.79
C LEU A 5 -12.26 7.96 -32.23
N ALA A 6 -12.68 8.55 -33.34
CA ALA A 6 -12.19 9.84 -33.81
C ALA A 6 -12.87 11.04 -33.12
N HIS A 7 -13.90 10.81 -32.29
CA HIS A 7 -14.59 11.88 -31.56
C HIS A 7 -13.83 12.27 -30.28
N ASP A 8 -14.08 13.51 -29.84
CA ASP A 8 -13.52 14.02 -28.60
C ASP A 8 -14.36 13.55 -27.39
N PHE A 9 -13.77 12.68 -26.56
CA PHE A 9 -14.41 12.15 -25.35
C PHE A 9 -14.31 13.10 -24.15
N SER A 10 -13.77 14.30 -24.29
CA SER A 10 -13.90 15.36 -23.29
C SER A 10 -15.35 15.89 -23.24
N GLU A 11 -16.09 15.79 -24.35
CA GLU A 11 -17.50 16.16 -24.42
C GLU A 11 -18.40 15.11 -23.74
N GLU A 12 -19.31 15.54 -22.87
CA GLU A 12 -20.25 14.68 -22.15
C GLU A 12 -21.11 13.79 -23.07
N ARG A 13 -21.51 14.34 -24.23
CA ARG A 13 -22.29 13.59 -25.21
C ARG A 13 -21.59 12.31 -25.67
N TRP A 14 -20.29 12.40 -25.94
CA TRP A 14 -19.51 11.25 -26.41
C TRP A 14 -19.18 10.27 -25.28
N ARG A 15 -18.99 10.75 -24.04
CA ARG A 15 -18.87 9.89 -22.85
C ARG A 15 -20.11 9.04 -22.64
N ILE A 16 -21.31 9.65 -22.68
CA ILE A 16 -22.59 8.93 -22.57
C ILE A 16 -22.75 7.91 -23.71
N ALA A 17 -22.37 8.28 -24.94
CA ALA A 17 -22.42 7.37 -26.07
C ALA A 17 -21.45 6.19 -25.91
N ALA A 18 -20.25 6.43 -25.36
CA ALA A 18 -19.28 5.39 -25.04
C ALA A 18 -19.84 4.40 -23.98
N GLN A 19 -20.43 4.90 -22.91
CA GLN A 19 -21.07 4.07 -21.89
C GLN A 19 -22.20 3.20 -22.46
N LYS A 20 -23.07 3.76 -23.32
CA LYS A 20 -24.13 2.99 -24.00
C LYS A 20 -23.54 1.86 -24.85
N ASN A 21 -22.47 2.14 -25.60
CA ASN A 21 -21.77 1.11 -26.38
C ASN A 21 -21.12 0.05 -25.48
N ALA A 22 -20.58 0.44 -24.32
CA ALA A 22 -20.04 -0.50 -23.35
C ALA A 22 -21.10 -1.49 -22.86
N TYR A 23 -22.30 -1.03 -22.50
CA TYR A 23 -23.40 -1.92 -22.11
C TYR A 23 -23.83 -2.85 -23.26
N ALA A 24 -23.87 -2.35 -24.50
CA ALA A 24 -24.15 -3.19 -25.66
C ALA A 24 -23.08 -4.27 -25.87
N LEU A 25 -21.81 -3.96 -25.65
CA LEU A 25 -20.70 -4.91 -25.71
C LEU A 25 -20.75 -5.94 -24.56
N MET A 26 -21.18 -5.53 -23.37
CA MET A 26 -21.42 -6.45 -22.25
C MET A 26 -22.50 -7.50 -22.60
N SER A 27 -23.61 -7.09 -23.22
CA SER A 27 -24.65 -8.02 -23.66
C SER A 27 -24.14 -9.05 -24.67
N GLN A 28 -23.16 -8.67 -25.48
CA GLN A 28 -22.46 -9.54 -26.42
C GLN A 28 -21.31 -10.36 -25.79
N ARG A 29 -21.10 -10.29 -24.45
CA ARG A 29 -20.01 -10.93 -23.72
C ARG A 29 -18.61 -10.50 -24.17
N ARG A 30 -18.48 -9.31 -24.78
CA ARG A 30 -17.19 -8.75 -25.22
C ARG A 30 -16.61 -7.86 -24.12
N PHE A 31 -16.29 -8.49 -22.97
CA PHE A 31 -15.98 -7.79 -21.72
C PHE A 31 -14.74 -6.88 -21.80
N ALA A 32 -13.67 -7.30 -22.46
CA ALA A 32 -12.46 -6.47 -22.59
C ALA A 32 -12.74 -5.17 -23.38
N PHE A 33 -13.53 -5.26 -24.46
CA PHE A 33 -13.95 -4.07 -25.20
C PHE A 33 -14.92 -3.20 -24.38
N ALA A 34 -15.82 -3.82 -23.61
CA ALA A 34 -16.75 -3.10 -22.75
C ALA A 34 -15.97 -2.29 -21.69
N ALA A 35 -14.97 -2.88 -21.04
CA ALA A 35 -14.11 -2.17 -20.09
C ALA A 35 -13.42 -0.96 -20.75
N ALA A 36 -12.83 -1.13 -21.94
CA ALA A 36 -12.22 -0.02 -22.69
C ALA A 36 -13.20 1.10 -23.00
N PHE A 37 -14.44 0.77 -23.39
CA PHE A 37 -15.48 1.77 -23.67
C PHE A 37 -16.00 2.46 -22.40
N PHE A 38 -16.00 1.79 -21.24
CA PHE A 38 -16.28 2.46 -19.97
C PHE A 38 -15.18 3.45 -19.59
N LEU A 39 -13.90 3.12 -19.85
CA LEU A 39 -12.80 4.08 -19.64
C LEU A 39 -12.94 5.32 -20.54
N LEU A 40 -13.29 5.14 -21.81
CA LEU A 40 -13.58 6.27 -22.70
C LEU A 40 -14.78 7.11 -22.24
N GLY A 41 -15.73 6.49 -21.53
CA GLY A 41 -16.91 7.13 -20.96
C GLY A 41 -16.69 7.71 -19.56
N ASP A 42 -15.45 7.78 -19.07
CA ASP A 42 -15.09 8.27 -17.73
C ASP A 42 -15.79 7.49 -16.58
N ALA A 43 -16.01 6.19 -16.80
CA ALA A 43 -16.66 5.30 -15.83
C ALA A 43 -15.67 4.24 -15.29
N LEU A 44 -14.61 4.70 -14.60
CA LEU A 44 -13.56 3.85 -14.07
C LEU A 44 -14.08 2.71 -13.19
N SER A 45 -15.04 3.00 -12.30
CA SER A 45 -15.61 2.00 -11.39
C SER A 45 -16.26 0.83 -12.14
N ASP A 46 -16.96 1.11 -13.25
CA ASP A 46 -17.62 0.08 -14.06
C ASP A 46 -16.58 -0.72 -14.86
N ALA A 47 -15.57 -0.06 -15.41
CA ALA A 47 -14.47 -0.73 -16.10
C ALA A 47 -13.75 -1.72 -15.17
N VAL A 48 -13.39 -1.28 -13.97
CA VAL A 48 -12.76 -2.09 -12.93
C VAL A 48 -13.66 -3.27 -12.51
N HIS A 49 -14.95 -3.00 -12.31
CA HIS A 49 -15.92 -4.06 -11.97
C HIS A 49 -15.96 -5.17 -13.02
N ILE A 50 -15.88 -4.82 -14.30
CA ILE A 50 -15.83 -5.80 -15.39
C ILE A 50 -14.53 -6.60 -15.35
N CYS A 51 -13.38 -5.93 -15.16
CA CYS A 51 -12.09 -6.59 -15.08
C CYS A 51 -12.10 -7.64 -13.95
N VAL A 52 -12.59 -7.29 -12.78
CA VAL A 52 -12.62 -8.19 -11.62
C VAL A 52 -13.69 -9.30 -11.76
N ARG A 53 -14.92 -8.96 -12.15
CA ARG A 53 -16.07 -9.88 -12.07
C ARG A 53 -16.32 -10.69 -13.34
N LYS A 54 -15.88 -10.21 -14.51
CA LYS A 54 -16.16 -10.85 -15.80
C LYS A 54 -14.91 -11.38 -16.48
N LEU A 55 -13.77 -10.73 -16.29
CA LEU A 55 -12.49 -11.20 -16.82
C LEU A 55 -11.71 -12.00 -15.77
N ASP A 56 -12.09 -11.91 -14.48
CA ASP A 56 -11.39 -12.52 -13.34
C ASP A 56 -9.90 -12.14 -13.27
N ASP A 57 -9.63 -10.88 -13.65
CA ASP A 57 -8.27 -10.35 -13.75
C ASP A 57 -8.12 -9.14 -12.80
N VAL A 58 -7.78 -9.45 -11.53
CA VAL A 58 -7.53 -8.44 -10.50
C VAL A 58 -6.28 -7.61 -10.83
N PRO A 59 -5.14 -8.19 -11.29
CA PRO A 59 -3.99 -7.42 -11.71
C PRO A 59 -4.30 -6.38 -12.78
N LEU A 60 -5.10 -6.73 -13.80
CA LEU A 60 -5.54 -5.79 -14.83
C LEU A 60 -6.37 -4.65 -14.23
N ALA A 61 -7.32 -4.98 -13.34
CA ALA A 61 -8.15 -3.99 -12.66
C ALA A 61 -7.30 -2.99 -11.87
N MET A 62 -6.28 -3.47 -11.16
CA MET A 62 -5.35 -2.64 -10.40
C MET A 62 -4.50 -1.74 -11.32
N ALA A 63 -3.97 -2.30 -12.41
CA ALA A 63 -3.20 -1.52 -13.38
C ALA A 63 -4.03 -0.40 -14.01
N VAL A 64 -5.27 -0.71 -14.41
CA VAL A 64 -6.20 0.26 -14.99
C VAL A 64 -6.54 1.38 -13.99
N ALA A 65 -6.87 1.02 -12.75
CA ALA A 65 -7.18 2.00 -11.71
C ALA A 65 -5.99 2.93 -11.42
N ARG A 66 -4.78 2.36 -11.29
CA ARG A 66 -3.55 3.10 -11.01
C ARG A 66 -3.21 4.10 -12.12
N VAL A 67 -3.32 3.68 -13.38
CA VAL A 67 -3.04 4.54 -14.54
C VAL A 67 -4.08 5.65 -14.66
N TYR A 68 -5.35 5.33 -14.45
CA TYR A 68 -6.44 6.29 -14.59
C TYR A 68 -6.47 7.33 -13.47
N GLU A 69 -6.19 6.93 -12.24
CA GLU A 69 -6.14 7.83 -11.08
C GLU A 69 -4.79 8.56 -10.95
N GLU A 70 -3.81 8.23 -11.82
CA GLU A 70 -2.43 8.77 -11.79
C GLU A 70 -1.79 8.73 -10.39
N SER A 71 -2.25 7.81 -9.55
CA SER A 71 -1.88 7.73 -8.14
C SER A 71 -1.88 6.29 -7.63
N ASP A 72 -0.89 5.97 -6.81
CA ASP A 72 -0.83 4.72 -6.06
C ASP A 72 -1.81 4.68 -4.86
N CYS A 73 -2.53 5.76 -4.61
CA CYS A 73 -3.43 5.94 -3.47
C CYS A 73 -4.84 6.38 -3.88
N GLY A 74 -5.23 6.21 -5.14
CA GLY A 74 -6.56 6.56 -5.63
C GLY A 74 -7.67 5.75 -4.94
N PRO A 75 -8.88 6.31 -4.80
CA PRO A 75 -9.96 5.68 -4.05
C PRO A 75 -10.45 4.37 -4.68
N VAL A 76 -10.43 4.25 -6.01
CA VAL A 76 -10.83 3.02 -6.71
C VAL A 76 -9.74 1.96 -6.54
N PHE A 77 -8.47 2.35 -6.69
CA PHE A 77 -7.33 1.46 -6.47
C PHE A 77 -7.32 0.91 -5.04
N GLN A 78 -7.45 1.76 -4.02
CA GLN A 78 -7.52 1.32 -2.62
C GLN A 78 -8.68 0.36 -2.37
N ARG A 79 -9.84 0.59 -3.00
CA ARG A 79 -10.99 -0.32 -2.89
C ARG A 79 -10.68 -1.70 -3.46
N ILE A 80 -9.99 -1.77 -4.62
CA ILE A 80 -9.58 -3.05 -5.22
C ILE A 80 -8.64 -3.79 -4.28
N VAL A 81 -7.62 -3.09 -3.75
CA VAL A 81 -6.66 -3.69 -2.82
C VAL A 81 -7.37 -4.26 -1.60
N LYS A 82 -8.28 -3.50 -0.96
CA LYS A 82 -9.02 -3.94 0.23
C LYS A 82 -9.99 -5.09 -0.04
N GLN A 83 -10.68 -5.06 -1.18
CA GLN A 83 -11.75 -6.03 -1.46
C GLN A 83 -11.26 -7.32 -2.13
N TYR A 84 -10.11 -7.28 -2.80
CA TYR A 84 -9.64 -8.41 -3.60
C TYR A 84 -8.21 -8.83 -3.25
N ALA A 85 -7.25 -7.92 -3.19
CA ALA A 85 -5.85 -8.29 -2.96
C ALA A 85 -5.62 -8.85 -1.55
N ILE A 86 -6.11 -8.19 -0.51
CA ILE A 86 -5.96 -8.65 0.88
C ILE A 86 -6.66 -9.99 1.12
N PRO A 87 -7.96 -10.17 0.78
CA PRO A 87 -8.62 -11.47 0.93
C PRO A 87 -7.96 -12.58 0.12
N HIS A 88 -7.49 -12.29 -1.08
CA HIS A 88 -6.76 -13.28 -1.89
C HIS A 88 -5.44 -13.69 -1.23
N ALA A 89 -4.65 -12.72 -0.74
CA ALA A 89 -3.42 -12.99 0.00
C ALA A 89 -3.67 -13.86 1.25
N GLN A 90 -4.75 -13.59 1.98
CA GLN A 90 -5.14 -14.38 3.13
C GLN A 90 -5.56 -15.82 2.76
N ALA A 91 -6.32 -15.97 1.67
CA ALA A 91 -6.80 -17.27 1.20
C ALA A 91 -5.66 -18.16 0.66
N THR A 92 -4.69 -17.55 -0.04
CA THR A 92 -3.54 -18.26 -0.62
C THR A 92 -2.36 -18.40 0.35
N GLY A 93 -2.34 -17.65 1.45
CA GLY A 93 -1.21 -17.55 2.35
C GLY A 93 -0.03 -16.74 1.77
N ASP A 94 -0.27 -15.95 0.73
CA ASP A 94 0.75 -15.12 0.10
C ASP A 94 1.05 -13.88 0.95
N ARG A 95 2.10 -14.00 1.76
CA ARG A 95 2.53 -12.93 2.68
C ARG A 95 3.07 -11.71 1.94
N TRP A 96 3.76 -11.91 0.82
CA TRP A 96 4.27 -10.80 0.02
C TRP A 96 3.15 -9.92 -0.49
N LEU A 97 2.14 -10.53 -1.08
CA LEU A 97 0.97 -9.80 -1.56
C LEU A 97 0.24 -9.11 -0.41
N GLY A 98 0.09 -9.79 0.75
CA GLY A 98 -0.55 -9.22 1.93
C GLY A 98 0.19 -7.99 2.49
N VAL A 99 1.51 -8.12 2.71
CA VAL A 99 2.34 -7.01 3.20
C VAL A 99 2.36 -5.86 2.21
N TRP A 100 2.55 -6.14 0.92
CA TRP A 100 2.52 -5.15 -0.14
C TRP A 100 1.18 -4.39 -0.18
N ALA A 101 0.06 -5.11 -0.07
CA ALA A 101 -1.27 -4.51 -0.05
C ALA A 101 -1.46 -3.55 1.12
N HIS A 102 -1.05 -3.94 2.33
CA HIS A 102 -1.12 -3.06 3.51
C HIS A 102 -0.18 -1.85 3.41
N LEU A 103 1.01 -2.01 2.82
CA LEU A 103 1.92 -0.88 2.57
C LEU A 103 1.32 0.15 1.60
N LEU A 104 0.66 -0.31 0.53
CA LEU A 104 -0.04 0.59 -0.41
C LEU A 104 -1.17 1.36 0.27
N LEU A 105 -1.86 0.74 1.23
CA LEU A 105 -2.91 1.38 2.02
C LEU A 105 -2.36 2.26 3.16
N LYS A 106 -1.03 2.30 3.35
CA LYS A 106 -0.34 2.96 4.47
C LYS A 106 -0.74 2.38 5.84
N GLU A 107 -1.23 1.16 5.86
CA GLU A 107 -1.59 0.40 7.07
C GLU A 107 -0.36 -0.35 7.59
N HIS A 108 0.66 0.40 8.05
CA HIS A 108 1.98 -0.15 8.41
C HIS A 108 1.91 -1.20 9.53
N MET A 109 1.02 -1.00 10.51
CA MET A 109 0.83 -1.93 11.62
C MET A 109 0.33 -3.30 11.13
N ASP A 110 -0.61 -3.31 10.21
CA ASP A 110 -1.16 -4.55 9.64
C ASP A 110 -0.18 -5.21 8.67
N ALA A 111 0.68 -4.43 8.02
CA ALA A 111 1.81 -4.98 7.25
C ALA A 111 2.76 -5.79 8.15
N VAL A 112 3.14 -5.27 9.33
CA VAL A 112 3.98 -6.00 10.30
C VAL A 112 3.25 -7.23 10.84
N ARG A 113 1.98 -7.11 11.20
CA ARG A 113 1.18 -8.25 11.67
C ARG A 113 1.09 -9.35 10.62
N THR A 114 0.88 -8.98 9.36
CA THR A 114 0.85 -9.95 8.25
C THR A 114 2.20 -10.61 8.04
N LEU A 115 3.28 -9.85 8.15
CA LEU A 115 4.65 -10.34 8.02
C LEU A 115 5.00 -11.36 9.11
N THR A 116 4.61 -11.05 10.35
CA THR A 116 4.92 -11.85 11.54
C THR A 116 3.81 -12.83 11.94
N ALA A 117 2.72 -12.91 11.17
CA ALA A 117 1.62 -13.84 11.42
C ALA A 117 2.14 -15.28 11.58
N SER A 118 1.35 -16.12 12.26
CA SER A 118 1.73 -17.49 12.63
C SER A 118 2.46 -18.23 11.51
N LEU A 119 3.73 -18.54 11.76
CA LEU A 119 4.55 -19.32 10.86
C LEU A 119 4.14 -20.80 10.99
N PRO A 120 4.20 -21.59 9.92
CA PRO A 120 3.89 -23.01 9.99
C PRO A 120 4.80 -23.71 11.00
N ALA A 121 4.28 -24.72 11.69
CA ALA A 121 5.09 -25.51 12.61
C ALA A 121 6.26 -26.16 11.86
N PRO A 122 7.47 -26.25 12.46
CA PRO A 122 8.65 -26.84 11.82
C PRO A 122 8.45 -28.28 11.36
N ALA A 123 7.46 -28.99 11.93
CA ALA A 123 7.12 -30.38 11.63
C ALA A 123 6.06 -30.54 10.54
N ASP A 124 5.56 -29.46 9.96
CA ASP A 124 4.55 -29.54 8.92
C ASP A 124 5.21 -29.99 7.59
N PRO A 125 4.84 -31.16 7.02
CA PRO A 125 5.46 -31.73 5.83
C PRO A 125 5.00 -31.00 4.55
N ARG A 126 5.16 -29.69 4.50
CA ARG A 126 4.84 -28.93 3.30
C ARG A 126 5.90 -29.09 2.22
N PRO A 127 5.50 -29.10 0.95
CA PRO A 127 6.47 -29.08 -0.12
C PRO A 127 7.29 -27.78 -0.06
N MET A 128 8.56 -27.87 -0.42
CA MET A 128 9.55 -26.80 -0.25
C MET A 128 9.18 -25.47 -0.93
N HIS A 129 8.34 -25.50 -1.97
CA HIS A 129 7.84 -24.32 -2.66
C HIS A 129 6.76 -23.55 -1.90
N ASP A 130 6.14 -24.18 -0.87
CA ASP A 130 5.15 -23.53 0.00
C ASP A 130 5.74 -22.91 1.26
N LEU A 131 7.07 -22.98 1.41
CA LEU A 131 7.75 -22.41 2.55
C LEU A 131 7.85 -20.89 2.41
N PRO A 132 7.70 -20.15 3.52
CA PRO A 132 7.87 -18.70 3.51
C PRO A 132 9.27 -18.30 3.03
N ASP A 133 9.32 -17.28 2.19
CA ASP A 133 10.55 -16.75 1.62
C ASP A 133 11.43 -16.10 2.72
N PRO A 134 12.68 -16.53 2.90
CA PRO A 134 13.59 -15.94 3.90
C PRO A 134 13.86 -14.45 3.69
N SER A 135 13.68 -13.92 2.47
CA SER A 135 13.84 -12.49 2.19
C SER A 135 12.84 -11.60 2.94
N MET A 136 11.76 -12.18 3.49
CA MET A 136 10.85 -11.51 4.41
C MET A 136 11.55 -10.94 5.65
N LEU A 137 12.66 -11.55 6.09
CA LEU A 137 13.45 -11.03 7.20
C LEU A 137 14.12 -9.68 6.87
N LEU A 138 14.53 -9.47 5.63
CA LEU A 138 15.09 -8.19 5.20
C LEU A 138 14.03 -7.09 5.30
N LEU A 139 12.78 -7.44 4.99
CA LEU A 139 11.66 -6.52 5.12
C LEU A 139 11.35 -6.24 6.61
N LEU A 140 11.42 -7.25 7.47
CA LEU A 140 11.27 -7.08 8.92
C LEU A 140 12.38 -6.20 9.50
N GLU A 141 13.63 -6.39 9.08
CA GLU A 141 14.76 -5.56 9.49
C GLU A 141 14.57 -4.11 9.04
N TYR A 142 14.10 -3.89 7.81
CA TYR A 142 13.74 -2.56 7.33
C TYR A 142 12.64 -1.92 8.19
N PHE A 143 11.57 -2.65 8.54
CA PHE A 143 10.50 -2.13 9.38
C PHE A 143 10.99 -1.80 10.80
N LYS A 144 11.94 -2.54 11.34
CA LYS A 144 12.55 -2.27 12.66
C LYS A 144 13.31 -0.94 12.73
N GLN A 145 13.73 -0.37 11.60
CA GLN A 145 14.30 0.97 11.58
C GLN A 145 13.25 2.05 11.85
N GLN A 146 11.98 1.69 11.81
CA GLN A 146 10.85 2.58 12.07
C GLN A 146 10.30 2.38 13.47
N TYR A 147 10.12 3.47 14.23
CA TYR A 147 9.66 3.41 15.63
C TYR A 147 8.28 2.74 15.80
N TRP A 148 7.36 2.91 14.84
CA TRP A 148 6.01 2.33 14.88
C TRP A 148 6.02 0.79 14.83
N CYS A 149 7.08 0.17 14.33
CA CYS A 149 7.18 -1.29 14.30
C CYS A 149 7.17 -1.89 15.71
N TYR A 150 7.78 -1.23 16.68
CA TYR A 150 7.87 -1.71 18.06
C TYR A 150 6.56 -1.61 18.85
N GLU A 151 5.56 -0.91 18.34
CA GLU A 151 4.21 -0.89 18.94
C GLU A 151 3.45 -2.20 18.69
N VAL A 152 3.83 -2.95 17.66
CA VAL A 152 3.15 -4.17 17.21
C VAL A 152 4.01 -5.39 17.38
N LEU A 153 5.31 -5.26 17.15
CA LEU A 153 6.26 -6.37 17.19
C LEU A 153 6.71 -6.61 18.63
N ASP A 154 6.16 -7.64 19.27
CA ASP A 154 6.63 -8.07 20.57
C ASP A 154 7.91 -8.93 20.45
N PRO A 155 8.80 -8.92 21.47
CA PRO A 155 10.08 -9.65 21.43
C PRO A 155 9.94 -11.16 21.26
N TYR A 156 8.83 -11.74 21.71
CA TYR A 156 8.57 -13.16 21.55
C TYR A 156 8.26 -13.52 20.09
N THR A 157 7.34 -12.78 19.47
CA THR A 157 6.98 -12.95 18.05
C THR A 157 8.19 -12.73 17.16
N GLU A 158 8.99 -11.70 17.43
CA GLU A 158 10.24 -11.47 16.71
C GLU A 158 11.19 -12.68 16.81
N THR A 159 11.43 -13.17 18.03
CA THR A 159 12.30 -14.31 18.26
C THR A 159 11.80 -15.58 17.54
N GLN A 160 10.49 -15.82 17.56
CA GLN A 160 9.89 -16.95 16.84
C GLN A 160 10.09 -16.81 15.33
N CYS A 161 9.87 -15.63 14.79
CA CYS A 161 10.02 -15.34 13.37
C CYS A 161 11.47 -15.57 12.91
N VAL A 162 12.44 -14.95 13.60
CA VAL A 162 13.87 -15.07 13.25
C VAL A 162 14.35 -16.50 13.40
N SER A 163 13.98 -17.19 14.48
CA SER A 163 14.36 -18.60 14.70
C SER A 163 13.77 -19.54 13.64
N PHE A 164 12.55 -19.27 13.19
CA PHE A 164 11.92 -20.04 12.13
C PHE A 164 12.70 -19.92 10.81
N TYR A 165 13.01 -18.71 10.38
CA TYR A 165 13.76 -18.50 9.14
C TYR A 165 15.20 -18.99 9.22
N ALA A 166 15.85 -18.89 10.39
CA ALA A 166 17.16 -19.47 10.59
C ALA A 166 17.14 -20.99 10.41
N ARG A 167 16.15 -21.67 10.99
CA ARG A 167 15.97 -23.13 10.78
C ARG A 167 15.69 -23.46 9.33
N LEU A 168 14.87 -22.67 8.65
CA LEU A 168 14.57 -22.84 7.23
C LEU A 168 15.84 -22.76 6.38
N LEU A 169 16.70 -21.79 6.63
CA LEU A 169 18.00 -21.65 5.97
C LEU A 169 18.90 -22.87 6.23
N CYS A 170 18.97 -23.34 7.49
CA CYS A 170 19.72 -24.56 7.81
C CYS A 170 19.16 -25.79 7.09
N MET A 171 17.84 -25.98 7.06
CA MET A 171 17.20 -27.08 6.33
C MET A 171 17.46 -27.01 4.82
N SER A 172 17.69 -25.84 4.28
CA SER A 172 18.06 -25.61 2.87
C SER A 172 19.56 -25.76 2.60
N GLY A 173 20.35 -26.20 3.57
CA GLY A 173 21.81 -26.35 3.46
C GLY A 173 22.60 -25.06 3.60
N CYS A 174 21.96 -23.98 4.03
CA CYS A 174 22.56 -22.66 4.23
C CYS A 174 22.88 -22.39 5.71
N ASP A 175 23.47 -23.38 6.42
CA ASP A 175 23.71 -23.35 7.87
C ASP A 175 24.49 -22.13 8.32
N TRP A 176 25.56 -21.78 7.58
CA TRP A 176 26.37 -20.61 7.89
C TRP A 176 25.55 -19.31 7.83
N VAL A 177 24.69 -19.18 6.84
CA VAL A 177 23.83 -17.99 6.68
C VAL A 177 22.83 -17.90 7.84
N GLY A 178 22.16 -19.03 8.18
CA GLY A 178 21.21 -19.10 9.27
C GLY A 178 21.85 -18.76 10.63
N LEU A 179 23.03 -19.30 10.91
CA LEU A 179 23.77 -19.02 12.14
C LEU A 179 24.28 -17.58 12.20
N THR A 180 24.82 -17.06 11.10
CA THR A 180 25.29 -15.68 11.01
C THR A 180 24.15 -14.70 11.22
N MET A 181 22.99 -14.98 10.64
CA MET A 181 21.78 -14.18 10.81
C MET A 181 21.35 -14.13 12.28
N LEU A 182 21.25 -15.28 12.97
CA LEU A 182 20.92 -15.31 14.40
C LEU A 182 21.90 -14.55 15.27
N ARG A 183 23.20 -14.61 14.92
CA ARG A 183 24.25 -13.94 15.68
C ARG A 183 24.26 -12.43 15.47
N SER A 184 23.96 -11.98 14.25
CA SER A 184 24.00 -10.55 13.87
C SER A 184 22.67 -9.84 14.10
N TRP A 185 21.57 -10.59 14.35
CA TRP A 185 20.26 -9.99 14.53
C TRP A 185 20.17 -9.15 15.79
N SER A 186 19.82 -7.87 15.64
CA SER A 186 19.55 -6.99 16.78
C SER A 186 18.09 -7.12 17.21
N PHE A 187 17.85 -7.82 18.34
CA PHE A 187 16.49 -7.97 18.86
C PHE A 187 15.92 -6.65 19.43
N ALA A 188 14.59 -6.53 19.46
CA ALA A 188 13.84 -5.32 19.79
C ALA A 188 14.07 -4.71 21.18
N ARG A 189 14.94 -5.30 22.01
CA ARG A 189 15.28 -4.76 23.34
C ARG A 189 15.93 -3.37 23.30
N ASP A 190 16.51 -3.01 22.15
CA ASP A 190 17.18 -1.73 21.91
C ASP A 190 16.37 -0.83 20.98
N ALA A 191 15.05 -0.75 21.22
CA ALA A 191 14.15 0.09 20.43
C ALA A 191 14.69 1.52 20.27
N PRO A 192 14.76 2.09 19.07
CA PRO A 192 15.11 3.48 18.90
C PRO A 192 14.10 4.34 19.65
N LYS A 193 14.60 5.22 20.51
CA LYS A 193 13.77 6.15 21.26
C LYS A 193 12.93 6.97 20.30
N PRO A 194 11.61 7.09 20.51
CA PRO A 194 10.77 7.90 19.65
C PRO A 194 11.38 9.31 19.51
N PRO A 195 11.36 9.93 18.33
CA PRO A 195 11.83 11.29 18.16
C PRO A 195 11.09 12.17 19.16
N ALA A 196 11.83 13.01 19.86
CA ALA A 196 11.24 13.96 20.82
C ALA A 196 10.12 14.74 20.09
N PRO A 197 8.93 14.93 20.72
CA PRO A 197 7.89 15.73 20.10
C PRO A 197 8.48 17.06 19.69
N ALA A 198 8.24 17.47 18.43
CA ALA A 198 8.68 18.76 17.95
C ALA A 198 8.28 19.83 18.96
N PRO A 199 9.18 20.74 19.35
CA PRO A 199 8.81 21.79 20.29
C PRO A 199 7.59 22.51 19.71
N SER A 200 6.51 22.53 20.49
CA SER A 200 5.32 23.29 20.17
C SER A 200 5.78 24.70 19.76
N PRO A 201 5.25 25.30 18.69
CA PRO A 201 5.60 26.66 18.34
C PRO A 201 5.22 27.52 19.53
N THR A 202 6.22 27.81 20.37
CA THR A 202 6.07 28.66 21.54
C THR A 202 5.73 30.02 21.00
N GLU A 203 4.55 30.45 21.28
CA GLU A 203 4.00 31.76 21.31
C GLU A 203 5.06 32.75 21.87
N SER A 204 5.89 33.27 21.00
CA SER A 204 6.76 34.42 21.29
C SER A 204 6.84 35.32 20.07
N ALA A 205 5.67 35.81 19.65
CA ALA A 205 5.65 37.06 18.91
C ALA A 205 5.78 38.19 19.95
N PRO A 206 6.86 39.00 19.94
CA PRO A 206 6.89 40.21 20.78
C PRO A 206 5.81 41.16 20.26
N ALA A 207 5.00 41.63 21.20
CA ALA A 207 3.96 42.61 20.93
C ALA A 207 4.54 43.84 20.19
N PRO A 208 3.83 44.41 19.21
CA PRO A 208 4.30 45.61 18.52
C PRO A 208 4.37 46.78 19.50
N THR A 209 5.58 47.28 19.72
CA THR A 209 5.84 48.48 20.51
C THR A 209 5.12 49.65 19.86
N LYS A 210 4.18 50.24 20.58
CA LYS A 210 3.50 51.49 20.21
C LYS A 210 4.55 52.56 20.10
N ILE A 211 4.88 52.98 18.86
CA ILE A 211 5.64 54.19 18.60
C ILE A 211 4.76 55.36 18.92
N GLY A 212 5.13 56.05 19.96
CA GLY A 212 4.46 57.23 20.44
C GLY A 212 4.39 58.35 19.40
N SER A 213 3.22 58.92 19.29
CA SER A 213 2.91 60.13 18.55
C SER A 213 3.74 61.31 19.10
N LEU A 214 4.71 61.79 18.28
CA LEU A 214 5.32 63.08 18.45
C LEU A 214 4.80 64.02 17.35
N MET A 215 3.62 64.52 17.55
CA MET A 215 3.16 65.68 16.80
C MET A 215 3.68 66.95 17.47
N GLY A 216 4.76 67.49 16.91
CA GLY A 216 5.23 68.85 17.21
C GLY A 216 4.41 69.86 16.46
N GLU A 217 3.65 70.65 17.18
CA GLU A 217 3.00 71.89 16.70
C GLU A 217 4.06 72.82 16.12
N ARG A 218 3.87 73.27 14.88
CA ARG A 218 4.41 74.55 14.41
C ARG A 218 3.29 75.43 13.92
N ARG A 219 3.06 76.56 14.61
CA ARG A 219 2.28 77.71 14.12
C ARG A 219 3.13 78.53 13.18
N PRO A 220 2.52 79.20 12.20
CA PRO A 220 3.18 80.15 11.35
C PRO A 220 3.07 81.61 11.89
N PRO A 221 3.85 82.54 11.38
CA PRO A 221 3.46 83.93 11.30
C PRO A 221 2.73 84.20 9.97
#